data_25acf81c7cc07ec8789d476ac06efdea
#
_entry.id   25acf81c7cc07ec8789d476ac06efdea
#
_cell.length_a   1.000
_cell.length_b   1.000
_cell.length_c   1.000
_cell.angle_alpha   90.00
_cell.angle_beta   90.00
_cell.angle_gamma   90.00
#
_symmetry.space_group_name_H-M   'P 1'
#
loop_
_entity.id
_entity.type
_entity.pdbx_description
1 polymer ?
#
loop_
_entity_poly.entity_id
_entity_poly.type
_entity_poly.pdbx_seq_one_letter_code
_entity_poly.pdbx_strand_id
1 'polypeptide(L)'
;MEYILGAYSQLPFGSSREEYETLLSRQLKPLLTMVYRNSSLKLLFRLGISEFEYLEQNHPEVNMLINDLCRKGQLEILSSSYYDVVLSLIPTHERTAQIEKTTTYIRKNFSRKPRGLWFYNQVFNPTTVPAVSLSGLDYIVVSTYNQVSGMTEATRPFYTEEMGKQALVFPLDDRYSKETADLYNSSTTLEKYLSNIRKMASENTSSISTIMLNLDQLMGTEGSSDVFKVIFDVMGNRCTLPGIYLSENEIARTHYLPGGIYGRDFRIGKLTSINQLIYENPKFSRNYGLVNMLRETVRDSKRLIEDRKNMDQILMKASSSSLYFPDECGNPAIHRSVNRYSCEMEVLLSRISNMVIPEETDIDFDRIPESLIAGKSNITYLSHRGAVLSRYIIPSALTDLAFHSGDGLFADSFINDKTSKEMKLAAKPYEVTSL
;
A
#
# COMPACT_ATOMS: atom_id res chain seq x y z
N MET A 1 9.42 -23.10 -20.91
CA MET A 1 9.05 -22.56 -19.60
C MET A 1 9.72 -21.22 -19.42
N GLU A 2 8.98 -20.18 -19.14
CA GLU A 2 9.44 -18.81 -18.97
C GLU A 2 9.19 -18.32 -17.54
N TYR A 3 9.96 -17.34 -17.13
CA TYR A 3 9.82 -16.67 -15.83
C TYR A 3 9.64 -15.17 -16.02
N ILE A 4 8.66 -14.59 -15.36
CA ILE A 4 8.60 -13.16 -15.09
C ILE A 4 9.20 -12.96 -13.71
N LEU A 5 10.44 -12.51 -13.67
CA LEU A 5 11.09 -12.17 -12.42
C LEU A 5 10.93 -10.68 -12.16
N GLY A 6 10.53 -10.34 -10.95
CA GLY A 6 10.36 -8.95 -10.56
C GLY A 6 10.84 -8.66 -9.15
N ALA A 7 10.97 -7.37 -8.90
CA ALA A 7 11.31 -6.82 -7.61
C ALA A 7 10.36 -5.65 -7.29
N TYR A 8 9.94 -5.56 -6.04
CA TYR A 8 9.11 -4.47 -5.59
C TYR A 8 9.54 -3.97 -4.22
N SER A 9 9.31 -2.68 -4.00
CA SER A 9 9.35 -2.07 -2.69
C SER A 9 8.00 -1.44 -2.38
N GLN A 10 7.63 -1.44 -1.11
CA GLN A 10 6.42 -0.86 -0.55
C GLN A 10 6.75 -0.21 0.79
N LEU A 11 7.87 0.52 0.85
CA LEU A 11 8.14 1.32 2.04
C LEU A 11 6.93 2.23 2.30
N PRO A 12 6.39 2.21 3.52
CA PRO A 12 5.22 2.98 3.85
C PRO A 12 5.38 4.46 3.53
N PHE A 13 4.33 5.10 3.07
CA PHE A 13 4.33 6.56 2.92
C PHE A 13 4.63 7.21 4.27
N GLY A 14 5.71 7.99 4.32
CA GLY A 14 6.21 8.60 5.55
C GLY A 14 7.38 7.87 6.21
N SER A 15 7.95 6.88 5.55
CA SER A 15 9.21 6.25 5.95
C SER A 15 10.34 7.27 6.10
N SER A 16 11.29 6.95 6.96
CA SER A 16 12.43 7.80 7.27
C SER A 16 13.45 7.85 6.12
N ARG A 17 14.28 8.90 6.12
CA ARG A 17 15.41 8.99 5.19
C ARG A 17 16.35 7.80 5.32
N GLU A 18 16.57 7.30 6.52
CA GLU A 18 17.46 6.17 6.79
C GLU A 18 16.94 4.88 6.14
N GLU A 19 15.61 4.64 6.17
CA GLU A 19 14.99 3.50 5.50
C GLU A 19 15.17 3.57 3.98
N TYR A 20 14.95 4.75 3.36
CA TYR A 20 15.20 4.94 1.92
C TYR A 20 16.67 4.74 1.55
N GLU A 21 17.63 5.25 2.32
CA GLU A 21 19.07 5.07 2.06
C GLU A 21 19.49 3.61 2.25
N THR A 22 18.89 2.90 3.19
CA THR A 22 19.14 1.47 3.41
C THR A 22 18.61 0.65 2.26
N LEU A 23 17.38 0.89 1.79
CA LEU A 23 16.81 0.25 0.62
C LEU A 23 17.72 0.48 -0.61
N LEU A 24 18.10 1.73 -0.83
CA LEU A 24 18.92 2.13 -1.96
C LEU A 24 20.28 1.43 -1.96
N SER A 25 21.00 1.48 -0.84
CA SER A 25 22.38 0.97 -0.78
C SER A 25 22.44 -0.54 -0.74
N ARG A 26 21.55 -1.21 -0.01
CA ARG A 26 21.59 -2.66 0.20
C ARG A 26 20.89 -3.45 -0.89
N GLN A 27 19.87 -2.91 -1.54
CA GLN A 27 19.05 -3.65 -2.48
C GLN A 27 19.00 -3.02 -3.87
N LEU A 28 18.59 -1.78 -3.99
CA LEU A 28 18.23 -1.17 -5.26
C LEU A 28 19.44 -0.96 -6.17
N LYS A 29 20.51 -0.31 -5.68
CA LYS A 29 21.74 -0.08 -6.46
C LYS A 29 22.41 -1.40 -6.90
N PRO A 30 22.59 -2.40 -6.02
CA PRO A 30 23.15 -3.70 -6.43
C PRO A 30 22.31 -4.39 -7.51
N LEU A 31 20.97 -4.45 -7.34
CA LEU A 31 20.06 -5.07 -8.29
C LEU A 31 20.11 -4.39 -9.66
N LEU A 32 19.90 -3.07 -9.70
CA LEU A 32 19.92 -2.32 -10.97
C LEU A 32 21.27 -2.39 -11.69
N THR A 33 22.38 -2.38 -10.91
CA THR A 33 23.73 -2.53 -11.49
C THR A 33 23.91 -3.92 -12.11
N MET A 34 23.40 -4.96 -11.49
CA MET A 34 23.45 -6.34 -12.00
C MET A 34 22.67 -6.45 -13.32
N VAL A 35 21.45 -5.92 -13.37
CA VAL A 35 20.63 -5.90 -14.59
C VAL A 35 21.31 -5.08 -15.69
N TYR A 36 21.91 -3.94 -15.35
CA TYR A 36 22.61 -3.08 -16.33
C TYR A 36 23.83 -3.77 -16.95
N ARG A 37 24.58 -4.52 -16.16
CA ARG A 37 25.78 -5.25 -16.62
C ARG A 37 25.47 -6.47 -17.48
N ASN A 38 24.26 -7.01 -17.38
CA ASN A 38 23.85 -8.19 -18.14
C ASN A 38 22.62 -7.87 -19.01
N SER A 39 22.85 -7.64 -20.30
CA SER A 39 21.79 -7.25 -21.23
C SER A 39 20.70 -8.32 -21.47
N SER A 40 20.97 -9.58 -21.12
CA SER A 40 19.98 -10.66 -21.24
C SER A 40 18.98 -10.66 -20.09
N LEU A 41 19.29 -10.02 -18.96
CA LEU A 41 18.40 -9.97 -17.80
C LEU A 41 17.24 -9.00 -18.06
N LYS A 42 16.06 -9.47 -17.68
CA LYS A 42 14.80 -8.72 -17.74
C LYS A 42 14.15 -8.75 -16.37
N LEU A 43 13.61 -7.60 -15.92
CA LEU A 43 13.08 -7.43 -14.60
C LEU A 43 11.77 -6.65 -14.64
N LEU A 44 10.72 -7.22 -14.05
CA LEU A 44 9.49 -6.50 -13.73
C LEU A 44 9.72 -5.71 -12.44
N PHE A 45 9.32 -4.42 -12.41
CA PHE A 45 9.79 -3.55 -11.35
C PHE A 45 8.68 -2.66 -10.77
N ARG A 46 8.64 -2.51 -9.46
CA ARG A 46 7.74 -1.58 -8.78
C ARG A 46 8.46 -0.87 -7.63
N LEU A 47 8.35 0.46 -7.63
CA LEU A 47 8.60 1.30 -6.46
C LEU A 47 7.35 2.13 -6.16
N GLY A 48 7.16 2.53 -4.91
CA GLY A 48 6.18 3.53 -4.52
C GLY A 48 6.52 4.91 -5.06
N ILE A 49 5.53 5.77 -5.21
CA ILE A 49 5.78 7.15 -5.67
C ILE A 49 6.65 7.93 -4.69
N SER A 50 6.47 7.73 -3.39
CA SER A 50 7.33 8.35 -2.37
C SER A 50 8.80 7.97 -2.51
N GLU A 51 9.07 6.73 -2.92
CA GLU A 51 10.42 6.24 -3.20
C GLU A 51 11.00 6.90 -4.46
N PHE A 52 10.22 6.99 -5.53
CA PHE A 52 10.64 7.70 -6.74
C PHE A 52 10.87 9.20 -6.51
N GLU A 53 9.99 9.88 -5.74
CA GLU A 53 10.15 11.27 -5.35
C GLU A 53 11.43 11.47 -4.51
N TYR A 54 11.72 10.52 -3.61
CA TYR A 54 12.95 10.54 -2.83
C TYR A 54 14.19 10.41 -3.71
N LEU A 55 14.19 9.46 -4.66
CA LEU A 55 15.29 9.27 -5.61
C LEU A 55 15.48 10.49 -6.53
N GLU A 56 14.39 11.11 -6.98
CA GLU A 56 14.45 12.31 -7.82
C GLU A 56 15.16 13.47 -7.11
N GLN A 57 14.93 13.63 -5.81
CA GLN A 57 15.49 14.70 -5.01
C GLN A 57 16.91 14.43 -4.53
N ASN A 58 17.25 13.19 -4.18
CA ASN A 58 18.51 12.86 -3.50
C ASN A 58 19.47 12.02 -4.35
N HIS A 59 18.96 11.22 -5.30
CA HIS A 59 19.72 10.27 -6.11
C HIS A 59 19.27 10.24 -7.58
N PRO A 60 19.29 11.38 -8.28
CA PRO A 60 18.82 11.47 -9.67
C PRO A 60 19.54 10.52 -10.63
N GLU A 61 20.79 10.14 -10.30
CA GLU A 61 21.56 9.15 -11.08
C GLU A 61 20.89 7.78 -11.11
N VAL A 62 20.16 7.40 -10.05
CA VAL A 62 19.44 6.12 -10.00
C VAL A 62 18.22 6.18 -10.91
N ASN A 63 17.48 7.29 -10.91
CA ASN A 63 16.38 7.48 -11.85
C ASN A 63 16.84 7.47 -13.31
N MET A 64 18.03 8.03 -13.59
CA MET A 64 18.63 7.93 -14.93
C MET A 64 18.95 6.48 -15.30
N LEU A 65 19.50 5.70 -14.38
CA LEU A 65 19.78 4.27 -14.60
C LEU A 65 18.49 3.47 -14.86
N ILE A 66 17.42 3.71 -14.09
CA ILE A 66 16.11 3.09 -14.29
C ILE A 66 15.58 3.44 -15.69
N ASN A 67 15.66 4.72 -16.09
CA ASN A 67 15.21 5.15 -17.43
C ASN A 67 16.00 4.47 -18.55
N ASP A 68 17.32 4.32 -18.42
CA ASP A 68 18.16 3.62 -19.39
C ASP A 68 17.78 2.15 -19.51
N LEU A 69 17.53 1.46 -18.39
CA LEU A 69 17.08 0.08 -18.39
C LEU A 69 15.70 -0.09 -19.04
N CYS A 70 14.79 0.86 -18.81
CA CYS A 70 13.49 0.89 -19.49
C CYS A 70 13.64 1.06 -21.00
N ARG A 71 14.52 1.97 -21.45
CA ARG A 71 14.79 2.19 -22.88
C ARG A 71 15.39 0.95 -23.54
N LYS A 72 16.28 0.24 -22.88
CA LYS A 72 16.88 -1.02 -23.34
C LYS A 72 15.89 -2.20 -23.33
N GLY A 73 14.69 -2.04 -22.78
CA GLY A 73 13.71 -3.12 -22.66
C GLY A 73 14.10 -4.20 -21.65
N GLN A 74 15.00 -3.87 -20.71
CA GLN A 74 15.42 -4.74 -19.62
C GLN A 74 14.53 -4.57 -18.37
N LEU A 75 13.87 -3.42 -18.23
CA LEU A 75 13.01 -3.09 -17.11
C LEU A 75 11.61 -2.71 -17.60
N GLU A 76 10.58 -3.31 -17.00
CA GLU A 76 9.18 -2.91 -17.16
C GLU A 76 8.65 -2.44 -15.79
N ILE A 77 8.20 -1.17 -15.71
CA ILE A 77 7.72 -0.58 -14.45
C ILE A 77 6.22 -0.80 -14.34
N LEU A 78 5.78 -1.32 -13.20
CA LEU A 78 4.37 -1.44 -12.85
C LEU A 78 3.82 -0.11 -12.33
N SER A 79 2.59 0.21 -12.72
CA SER A 79 1.79 1.24 -12.08
C SER A 79 1.25 0.75 -10.73
N SER A 80 0.78 1.67 -9.90
CA SER A 80 0.12 1.41 -8.63
C SER A 80 -0.83 2.56 -8.29
N SER A 81 -1.48 2.53 -7.14
CA SER A 81 -2.08 3.74 -6.56
C SER A 81 -0.99 4.76 -6.20
N TYR A 82 -1.30 6.06 -6.26
CA TYR A 82 -0.27 7.11 -6.22
C TYR A 82 0.47 7.18 -4.87
N TYR A 83 -0.26 7.14 -3.75
CA TYR A 83 0.33 7.13 -2.39
C TYR A 83 -0.02 5.85 -1.63
N ASP A 84 0.14 4.71 -2.27
CA ASP A 84 -0.08 3.40 -1.65
C ASP A 84 -1.46 3.25 -1.01
N VAL A 85 -2.48 3.71 -1.74
CA VAL A 85 -3.87 3.61 -1.34
C VAL A 85 -4.40 2.23 -1.71
N VAL A 86 -5.10 1.57 -0.79
CA VAL A 86 -5.90 0.39 -1.13
C VAL A 86 -7.10 0.82 -1.97
N LEU A 87 -7.05 0.54 -3.26
CA LEU A 87 -8.02 1.04 -4.24
C LEU A 87 -9.47 0.69 -3.91
N SER A 88 -9.72 -0.44 -3.25
CA SER A 88 -11.08 -0.83 -2.86
C SER A 88 -11.67 0.02 -1.73
N LEU A 89 -10.84 0.78 -0.99
CA LEU A 89 -11.27 1.64 0.11
C LEU A 89 -11.66 3.05 -0.32
N ILE A 90 -11.45 3.39 -1.60
CA ILE A 90 -11.77 4.71 -2.14
C ILE A 90 -12.86 4.61 -3.22
N PRO A 91 -13.59 5.71 -3.49
CA PRO A 91 -14.61 5.75 -4.53
C PRO A 91 -14.06 5.43 -5.92
N THR A 92 -14.91 4.87 -6.78
CA THR A 92 -14.51 4.38 -8.12
C THR A 92 -13.84 5.44 -8.98
N HIS A 93 -14.34 6.68 -8.96
CA HIS A 93 -13.76 7.80 -9.75
C HIS A 93 -12.35 8.19 -9.24
N GLU A 94 -12.09 8.06 -7.93
CA GLU A 94 -10.76 8.31 -7.37
C GLU A 94 -9.77 7.18 -7.72
N ARG A 95 -10.25 5.93 -7.85
CA ARG A 95 -9.40 4.78 -8.23
C ARG A 95 -8.69 5.03 -9.56
N THR A 96 -9.46 5.41 -10.57
CA THR A 96 -8.93 5.73 -11.91
C THR A 96 -7.94 6.90 -11.83
N ALA A 97 -8.29 7.98 -11.11
CA ALA A 97 -7.42 9.14 -10.93
C ALA A 97 -6.08 8.80 -10.26
N GLN A 98 -6.10 7.93 -9.24
CA GLN A 98 -4.87 7.43 -8.58
C GLN A 98 -3.97 6.67 -9.55
N ILE A 99 -4.54 5.74 -10.33
CA ILE A 99 -3.80 4.94 -11.31
C ILE A 99 -3.24 5.83 -12.44
N GLU A 100 -4.06 6.73 -12.97
CA GLU A 100 -3.64 7.64 -14.05
C GLU A 100 -2.54 8.60 -13.62
N LYS A 101 -2.59 9.09 -12.38
CA LYS A 101 -1.56 9.97 -11.82
C LYS A 101 -0.21 9.24 -11.74
N THR A 102 -0.20 8.01 -11.24
CA THR A 102 1.00 7.16 -11.21
C THR A 102 1.51 6.86 -12.61
N THR A 103 0.64 6.45 -13.52
CA THR A 103 0.97 6.16 -14.91
C THR A 103 1.59 7.38 -15.61
N THR A 104 1.04 8.56 -15.35
CA THR A 104 1.54 9.82 -15.90
C THR A 104 2.91 10.18 -15.35
N TYR A 105 3.12 9.99 -14.03
CA TYR A 105 4.43 10.20 -13.40
C TYR A 105 5.50 9.29 -14.02
N ILE A 106 5.21 7.99 -14.12
CA ILE A 106 6.15 7.01 -14.67
C ILE A 106 6.46 7.31 -16.15
N ARG A 107 5.43 7.58 -16.96
CA ARG A 107 5.61 7.92 -18.37
C ARG A 107 6.48 9.17 -18.57
N LYS A 108 6.29 10.18 -17.73
CA LYS A 108 7.05 11.45 -17.80
C LYS A 108 8.51 11.23 -17.43
N ASN A 109 8.80 10.45 -16.41
CA ASN A 109 10.14 10.31 -15.85
C ASN A 109 10.94 9.17 -16.51
N PHE A 110 10.29 8.10 -16.96
CA PHE A 110 10.97 6.90 -17.47
C PHE A 110 10.67 6.59 -18.94
N SER A 111 10.09 7.53 -19.69
CA SER A 111 9.89 7.45 -21.16
C SER A 111 9.10 6.22 -21.64
N ARG A 112 8.47 5.48 -20.76
CA ARG A 112 7.65 4.31 -21.05
C ARG A 112 6.32 4.38 -20.29
N LYS A 113 5.22 4.05 -20.97
CA LYS A 113 3.93 3.90 -20.33
C LYS A 113 3.90 2.55 -19.59
N PRO A 114 3.54 2.52 -18.29
CA PRO A 114 3.28 1.26 -17.61
C PRO A 114 2.17 0.48 -18.31
N ARG A 115 2.32 -0.82 -18.35
CA ARG A 115 1.31 -1.73 -18.93
C ARG A 115 0.57 -2.52 -17.84
N GLY A 116 1.20 -2.72 -16.69
CA GLY A 116 0.65 -3.50 -15.58
C GLY A 116 0.41 -2.68 -14.31
N LEU A 117 -0.47 -3.20 -13.44
CA LEU A 117 -0.77 -2.65 -12.12
C LEU A 117 -0.33 -3.62 -11.02
N TRP A 118 0.26 -3.03 -9.97
CA TRP A 118 0.51 -3.65 -8.68
C TRP A 118 -0.46 -3.11 -7.62
N PHE A 119 -1.11 -4.00 -6.88
CA PHE A 119 -1.95 -3.62 -5.76
C PHE A 119 -1.12 -3.49 -4.48
N TYR A 120 -1.30 -2.39 -3.77
CA TYR A 120 -0.65 -2.20 -2.47
C TYR A 120 -1.02 -3.32 -1.51
N ASN A 121 0.00 -3.92 -0.88
CA ASN A 121 -0.15 -5.08 0.01
C ASN A 121 -0.95 -6.24 -0.60
N GLN A 122 -0.99 -6.34 -1.92
CA GLN A 122 -1.74 -7.37 -2.65
C GLN A 122 -3.24 -7.42 -2.27
N VAL A 123 -3.81 -6.27 -1.87
CA VAL A 123 -5.25 -6.17 -1.59
C VAL A 123 -6.00 -6.01 -2.90
N PHE A 124 -6.60 -7.10 -3.35
CA PHE A 124 -7.43 -7.12 -4.55
C PHE A 124 -8.92 -7.16 -4.18
N ASN A 125 -9.73 -6.48 -4.99
CA ASN A 125 -11.18 -6.59 -4.95
C ASN A 125 -11.71 -6.46 -6.40
N PRO A 126 -12.64 -7.34 -6.84
CA PRO A 126 -13.18 -7.30 -8.20
C PRO A 126 -13.68 -5.91 -8.63
N THR A 127 -14.26 -5.15 -7.69
CA THR A 127 -14.75 -3.78 -7.97
C THR A 127 -13.66 -2.81 -8.44
N THR A 128 -12.37 -3.19 -8.40
CA THR A 128 -11.27 -2.39 -8.95
C THR A 128 -11.01 -2.66 -10.44
N VAL A 129 -11.51 -3.78 -10.98
CA VAL A 129 -11.31 -4.17 -12.39
C VAL A 129 -11.78 -3.10 -13.37
N PRO A 130 -12.96 -2.46 -13.21
CA PRO A 130 -13.37 -1.38 -14.11
C PRO A 130 -12.39 -0.20 -14.13
N ALA A 131 -11.83 0.19 -12.98
CA ALA A 131 -10.87 1.29 -12.91
C ALA A 131 -9.55 0.94 -13.62
N VAL A 132 -9.06 -0.30 -13.48
CA VAL A 132 -7.87 -0.79 -14.19
C VAL A 132 -8.10 -0.76 -15.70
N SER A 133 -9.21 -1.31 -16.18
CA SER A 133 -9.58 -1.32 -17.59
C SER A 133 -9.68 0.08 -18.18
N LEU A 134 -10.32 1.02 -17.45
CA LEU A 134 -10.47 2.41 -17.89
C LEU A 134 -9.15 3.18 -17.92
N SER A 135 -8.19 2.83 -17.06
CA SER A 135 -6.86 3.45 -17.05
C SER A 135 -5.97 3.01 -18.23
N GLY A 136 -6.45 2.09 -19.07
CA GLY A 136 -5.74 1.59 -20.25
C GLY A 136 -4.46 0.84 -19.88
N LEU A 137 -4.49 0.09 -18.78
CA LEU A 137 -3.48 -0.90 -18.42
C LEU A 137 -3.89 -2.26 -18.96
N ASP A 138 -2.90 -3.04 -19.40
CA ASP A 138 -3.12 -4.31 -20.08
C ASP A 138 -3.31 -5.46 -19.09
N TYR A 139 -2.66 -5.40 -17.91
CA TYR A 139 -2.69 -6.49 -16.95
C TYR A 139 -2.53 -6.03 -15.49
N ILE A 140 -2.83 -6.94 -14.59
CA ILE A 140 -2.57 -6.82 -13.15
C ILE A 140 -1.66 -7.96 -12.70
N VAL A 141 -0.83 -7.69 -11.68
CA VAL A 141 -0.02 -8.71 -11.00
C VAL A 141 -0.56 -8.86 -9.59
N VAL A 142 -1.05 -10.05 -9.25
CA VAL A 142 -1.69 -10.30 -7.97
C VAL A 142 -1.45 -11.74 -7.50
N SER A 143 -1.29 -11.93 -6.18
CA SER A 143 -1.29 -13.26 -5.59
C SER A 143 -2.69 -13.86 -5.65
N THR A 144 -2.75 -15.14 -5.95
CA THR A 144 -4.00 -15.91 -5.96
C THR A 144 -4.01 -16.98 -4.86
N TYR A 145 -3.11 -16.85 -3.89
CA TYR A 145 -2.96 -17.79 -2.79
C TYR A 145 -4.28 -18.00 -2.05
N ASN A 146 -4.59 -19.24 -1.71
CA ASN A 146 -5.84 -19.70 -1.08
C ASN A 146 -7.13 -19.53 -1.88
N GLN A 147 -7.10 -18.95 -3.07
CA GLN A 147 -8.33 -18.67 -3.83
C GLN A 147 -8.57 -19.67 -4.93
N VAL A 148 -7.51 -20.29 -5.39
CA VAL A 148 -7.55 -21.18 -6.54
C VAL A 148 -7.16 -22.59 -6.11
N SER A 149 -7.60 -22.99 -4.91
CA SER A 149 -7.45 -24.36 -4.43
C SER A 149 -8.16 -25.31 -5.41
N GLY A 150 -7.36 -26.13 -6.10
CA GLY A 150 -7.86 -27.04 -7.12
C GLY A 150 -7.51 -26.66 -8.57
N MET A 151 -6.90 -25.51 -8.84
CA MET A 151 -6.39 -25.20 -10.18
C MET A 151 -5.01 -25.84 -10.38
N THR A 152 -4.94 -26.81 -11.25
CA THR A 152 -3.69 -27.49 -11.67
C THR A 152 -2.70 -26.54 -12.38
N GLU A 153 -3.10 -25.33 -12.73
CA GLU A 153 -2.34 -24.35 -13.48
C GLU A 153 -2.47 -22.93 -12.91
N ALA A 154 -2.32 -22.81 -11.58
CA ALA A 154 -2.51 -21.55 -10.84
C ALA A 154 -1.59 -20.40 -11.28
N THR A 155 -0.49 -20.68 -12.00
CA THR A 155 0.50 -19.69 -12.43
C THR A 155 0.28 -19.14 -13.84
N ARG A 156 -0.65 -19.71 -14.61
CA ARG A 156 -0.92 -19.24 -15.99
C ARG A 156 -1.80 -17.99 -15.98
N PRO A 157 -1.50 -17.01 -16.84
CA PRO A 157 -2.33 -15.82 -16.99
C PRO A 157 -3.78 -16.16 -17.39
N PHE A 158 -4.71 -15.33 -16.90
CA PHE A 158 -6.14 -15.44 -17.21
C PHE A 158 -6.84 -14.09 -17.13
N TYR A 159 -7.98 -13.95 -17.79
CA TYR A 159 -8.85 -12.80 -17.64
C TYR A 159 -9.78 -12.96 -16.45
N THR A 160 -9.94 -11.92 -15.65
CA THR A 160 -11.03 -11.77 -14.67
C THR A 160 -11.96 -10.65 -15.14
N GLU A 161 -13.23 -10.76 -14.78
CA GLU A 161 -14.26 -9.81 -15.22
C GLU A 161 -15.06 -9.27 -14.04
N GLU A 162 -15.41 -7.99 -14.13
CA GLU A 162 -16.34 -7.34 -13.22
C GLU A 162 -17.09 -6.22 -13.95
N MET A 163 -18.42 -6.18 -13.83
CA MET A 163 -19.29 -5.18 -14.45
C MET A 163 -19.04 -5.00 -15.96
N GLY A 164 -18.83 -6.06 -16.70
CA GLY A 164 -18.56 -6.04 -18.14
C GLY A 164 -17.20 -5.48 -18.54
N LYS A 165 -16.26 -5.33 -17.59
CA LYS A 165 -14.88 -4.95 -17.82
C LYS A 165 -13.94 -6.09 -17.46
N GLN A 166 -12.89 -6.24 -18.23
CA GLN A 166 -11.91 -7.30 -18.03
C GLN A 166 -10.54 -6.75 -17.66
N ALA A 167 -9.80 -7.49 -16.87
CA ALA A 167 -8.38 -7.30 -16.61
C ALA A 167 -7.66 -8.64 -16.76
N LEU A 168 -6.53 -8.63 -17.44
CA LEU A 168 -5.66 -9.80 -17.51
C LEU A 168 -4.87 -9.93 -16.22
N VAL A 169 -4.86 -11.10 -15.63
CA VAL A 169 -4.16 -11.41 -14.38
C VAL A 169 -2.90 -12.20 -14.68
N PHE A 170 -1.75 -11.72 -14.25
CA PHE A 170 -0.55 -12.52 -14.05
C PHE A 170 -0.50 -12.94 -12.58
N PRO A 171 -0.88 -14.17 -12.27
CA PRO A 171 -0.88 -14.65 -10.89
C PRO A 171 0.55 -14.84 -10.40
N LEU A 172 0.82 -14.42 -9.15
CA LEU A 172 2.09 -14.72 -8.49
C LEU A 172 2.22 -16.23 -8.25
N ASP A 173 3.43 -16.74 -8.44
CA ASP A 173 3.76 -18.09 -8.02
C ASP A 173 4.08 -18.07 -6.50
N ASP A 174 3.05 -18.31 -5.71
CA ASP A 174 3.08 -18.18 -4.26
C ASP A 174 4.04 -19.17 -3.56
N ARG A 175 4.46 -20.23 -4.27
CA ARG A 175 5.51 -21.13 -3.76
C ARG A 175 6.80 -20.38 -3.51
N TYR A 176 7.21 -19.51 -4.46
CA TYR A 176 8.40 -18.67 -4.30
C TYR A 176 8.20 -17.58 -3.26
N SER A 177 7.00 -17.00 -3.19
CA SER A 177 6.68 -15.99 -2.18
C SER A 177 6.74 -16.55 -0.77
N LYS A 178 6.28 -17.80 -0.55
CA LYS A 178 6.36 -18.49 0.72
C LYS A 178 7.80 -18.76 1.15
N GLU A 179 8.61 -19.34 0.27
CA GLU A 179 10.03 -19.60 0.56
C GLU A 179 10.77 -18.31 0.92
N THR A 180 10.44 -17.21 0.22
CA THR A 180 11.03 -15.91 0.50
C THR A 180 10.56 -15.35 1.85
N ALA A 181 9.30 -15.52 2.21
CA ALA A 181 8.78 -15.15 3.53
C ALA A 181 9.45 -15.95 4.66
N ASP A 182 9.70 -17.24 4.46
CA ASP A 182 10.44 -18.09 5.42
C ASP A 182 11.87 -17.61 5.61
N LEU A 183 12.52 -17.10 4.56
CA LEU A 183 13.85 -16.48 4.67
C LEU A 183 13.77 -15.19 5.51
N TYR A 184 12.82 -14.30 5.28
CA TYR A 184 12.65 -13.04 6.02
C TYR A 184 12.37 -13.28 7.51
N ASN A 185 11.57 -14.30 7.80
CA ASN A 185 11.21 -14.65 9.18
C ASN A 185 12.31 -15.46 9.89
N SER A 186 13.49 -15.61 9.28
CA SER A 186 14.60 -16.43 9.79
C SER A 186 14.19 -17.89 10.07
N SER A 187 13.12 -18.36 9.41
CA SER A 187 12.66 -19.75 9.50
C SER A 187 13.48 -20.70 8.64
N THR A 188 14.27 -20.14 7.73
CA THR A 188 15.21 -20.90 6.87
C THR A 188 16.52 -20.12 6.72
N THR A 189 17.60 -20.85 6.41
CA THR A 189 18.89 -20.24 6.09
C THR A 189 18.94 -19.84 4.61
N LEU A 190 19.81 -18.89 4.26
CA LEU A 190 20.01 -18.48 2.87
C LEU A 190 20.40 -19.67 1.97
N GLU A 191 21.28 -20.55 2.44
CA GLU A 191 21.70 -21.75 1.68
C GLU A 191 20.52 -22.69 1.39
N LYS A 192 19.69 -22.95 2.40
CA LYS A 192 18.50 -23.80 2.25
C LYS A 192 17.47 -23.14 1.32
N TYR A 193 17.25 -21.85 1.47
CA TYR A 193 16.41 -21.08 0.56
C TYR A 193 16.87 -21.22 -0.90
N LEU A 194 18.15 -20.99 -1.18
CA LEU A 194 18.71 -21.10 -2.52
C LEU A 194 18.63 -22.52 -3.08
N SER A 195 18.80 -23.53 -2.23
CA SER A 195 18.60 -24.95 -2.61
C SER A 195 17.15 -25.21 -3.01
N ASN A 196 16.18 -24.71 -2.22
CA ASN A 196 14.76 -24.86 -2.51
C ASN A 196 14.36 -24.18 -3.82
N ILE A 197 14.86 -22.96 -4.06
CA ILE A 197 14.61 -22.22 -5.31
C ILE A 197 15.11 -23.04 -6.53
N ARG A 198 16.32 -23.62 -6.45
CA ARG A 198 16.86 -24.47 -7.53
C ARG A 198 15.98 -25.70 -7.76
N LYS A 199 15.57 -26.35 -6.69
CA LYS A 199 14.68 -27.52 -6.77
C LYS A 199 13.35 -27.14 -7.41
N MET A 200 12.68 -26.10 -6.93
CA MET A 200 11.41 -25.62 -7.49
C MET A 200 11.51 -25.27 -8.98
N ALA A 201 12.62 -24.61 -9.37
CA ALA A 201 12.85 -24.27 -10.77
C ALA A 201 13.06 -25.50 -11.67
N SER A 202 13.64 -26.58 -11.14
CA SER A 202 13.83 -27.84 -11.87
C SER A 202 12.54 -28.67 -11.98
N GLU A 203 11.68 -28.61 -10.97
CA GLU A 203 10.43 -29.36 -10.89
C GLU A 203 9.22 -28.61 -11.52
N ASN A 204 9.40 -27.36 -11.88
CA ASN A 204 8.31 -26.55 -12.40
C ASN A 204 7.93 -26.95 -13.82
N THR A 205 6.69 -27.39 -14.01
CA THR A 205 6.10 -27.80 -15.28
C THR A 205 5.19 -26.74 -15.93
N SER A 206 5.01 -25.59 -15.27
CA SER A 206 4.18 -24.50 -15.79
C SER A 206 4.81 -23.85 -17.01
N SER A 207 3.99 -23.33 -17.93
CA SER A 207 4.49 -22.61 -19.11
C SER A 207 5.16 -21.29 -18.73
N ILE A 208 4.64 -20.63 -17.67
CA ILE A 208 5.15 -19.38 -17.14
C ILE A 208 4.95 -19.30 -15.62
N SER A 209 5.88 -18.66 -14.92
CA SER A 209 5.78 -18.33 -13.49
C SER A 209 6.12 -16.85 -13.26
N THR A 210 5.28 -16.13 -12.52
CA THR A 210 5.54 -14.75 -12.11
C THR A 210 6.01 -14.71 -10.67
N ILE A 211 7.21 -14.18 -10.44
CA ILE A 211 7.87 -14.14 -9.13
C ILE A 211 8.23 -12.69 -8.83
N MET A 212 7.72 -12.17 -7.70
CA MET A 212 8.03 -10.83 -7.24
C MET A 212 8.67 -10.87 -5.87
N LEU A 213 9.86 -10.30 -5.73
CA LEU A 213 10.63 -10.26 -4.49
C LEU A 213 10.50 -8.90 -3.81
N ASN A 214 10.22 -8.93 -2.52
CA ASN A 214 10.10 -7.72 -1.70
C ASN A 214 11.48 -7.23 -1.27
N LEU A 215 11.88 -6.07 -1.78
CA LEU A 215 13.17 -5.46 -1.47
C LEU A 215 13.28 -4.98 -0.01
N ASP A 216 12.16 -4.49 0.55
CA ASP A 216 12.13 -3.97 1.92
C ASP A 216 12.42 -5.08 2.93
N GLN A 217 11.85 -6.24 2.68
CA GLN A 217 12.03 -7.41 3.54
C GLN A 217 13.43 -7.98 3.42
N LEU A 218 14.04 -7.91 2.23
CA LEU A 218 15.42 -8.34 2.02
C LEU A 218 16.45 -7.44 2.70
N MET A 219 16.13 -6.17 3.04
CA MET A 219 17.08 -5.26 3.69
C MET A 219 17.64 -5.80 5.00
N GLY A 220 16.84 -6.55 5.76
CA GLY A 220 17.24 -7.14 7.04
C GLY A 220 18.01 -8.45 6.94
N THR A 221 18.15 -9.03 5.75
CA THR A 221 18.76 -10.36 5.56
C THR A 221 20.22 -10.23 5.13
N GLU A 222 21.15 -10.83 5.88
CA GLU A 222 22.55 -10.90 5.48
C GLU A 222 22.69 -11.69 4.16
N GLY A 223 23.55 -11.20 3.27
CA GLY A 223 23.77 -11.82 1.96
C GLY A 223 22.62 -11.66 0.98
N SER A 224 21.64 -10.82 1.29
CA SER A 224 20.45 -10.62 0.45
C SER A 224 20.75 -10.11 -0.96
N SER A 225 21.87 -9.42 -1.17
CA SER A 225 22.35 -9.02 -2.50
C SER A 225 22.62 -10.22 -3.43
N ASP A 226 22.93 -11.38 -2.88
CA ASP A 226 23.19 -12.59 -3.65
C ASP A 226 21.90 -13.35 -4.03
N VAL A 227 20.76 -13.05 -3.38
CA VAL A 227 19.47 -13.68 -3.68
C VAL A 227 19.10 -13.49 -5.16
N PHE A 228 19.15 -12.27 -5.64
CA PHE A 228 18.83 -11.98 -7.05
C PHE A 228 19.82 -12.63 -8.01
N LYS A 229 21.12 -12.60 -7.67
CA LYS A 229 22.16 -13.23 -8.49
C LYS A 229 21.88 -14.72 -8.67
N VAL A 230 21.61 -15.43 -7.58
CA VAL A 230 21.34 -16.87 -7.64
C VAL A 230 20.05 -17.17 -8.39
N ILE A 231 18.99 -16.39 -8.16
CA ILE A 231 17.74 -16.57 -8.89
C ILE A 231 17.93 -16.34 -10.41
N PHE A 232 18.69 -15.32 -10.81
CA PHE A 232 19.02 -15.09 -12.21
C PHE A 232 19.90 -16.21 -12.78
N ASP A 233 20.87 -16.72 -12.01
CA ASP A 233 21.71 -17.86 -12.42
C ASP A 233 20.87 -19.14 -12.63
N VAL A 234 19.84 -19.36 -11.79
CA VAL A 234 18.95 -20.52 -11.89
C VAL A 234 17.96 -20.38 -13.04
N MET A 235 17.39 -19.20 -13.23
CA MET A 235 16.36 -18.95 -14.25
C MET A 235 16.97 -18.64 -15.62
N GLY A 236 18.16 -18.03 -15.62
CA GLY A 236 18.96 -17.79 -16.82
C GLY A 236 18.24 -16.98 -17.89
N ASN A 237 18.48 -17.33 -19.14
CA ASN A 237 17.90 -16.67 -20.31
C ASN A 237 16.39 -16.95 -20.51
N ARG A 238 15.74 -17.64 -19.55
CA ARG A 238 14.30 -17.90 -19.58
C ARG A 238 13.47 -16.79 -18.96
N CYS A 239 14.10 -15.68 -18.55
CA CYS A 239 13.39 -14.52 -18.02
C CYS A 239 12.80 -13.68 -19.14
N THR A 240 11.52 -13.36 -19.04
CA THR A 240 10.78 -12.49 -19.94
C THR A 240 10.06 -11.36 -19.18
N LEU A 241 9.45 -10.43 -19.90
CA LEU A 241 8.57 -9.40 -19.35
C LEU A 241 7.13 -9.68 -19.74
N PRO A 242 6.13 -9.29 -18.91
CA PRO A 242 4.73 -9.47 -19.27
C PRO A 242 4.38 -8.90 -20.64
N GLY A 243 4.90 -7.72 -20.98
CA GLY A 243 4.68 -7.09 -22.26
C GLY A 243 5.22 -7.89 -23.44
N ILE A 244 6.35 -8.57 -23.29
CA ILE A 244 6.93 -9.45 -24.32
C ILE A 244 6.10 -10.72 -24.42
N TYR A 245 5.81 -11.35 -23.28
CA TYR A 245 5.00 -12.58 -23.23
C TYR A 245 3.65 -12.40 -23.94
N LEU A 246 2.97 -11.29 -23.72
CA LEU A 246 1.68 -10.98 -24.33
C LEU A 246 1.77 -10.72 -25.85
N SER A 247 2.93 -10.31 -26.37
CA SER A 247 3.12 -10.17 -27.82
C SER A 247 3.31 -11.50 -28.53
N GLU A 248 3.68 -12.55 -27.80
CA GLU A 248 4.01 -13.89 -28.32
C GLU A 248 2.96 -14.94 -28.01
N ASN A 249 2.08 -14.68 -27.04
CA ASN A 249 1.10 -15.64 -26.52
C ASN A 249 -0.31 -15.05 -26.45
N GLU A 250 -1.28 -15.75 -26.98
CA GLU A 250 -2.70 -15.44 -26.84
C GLU A 250 -3.25 -16.04 -25.54
N ILE A 251 -4.00 -15.25 -24.79
CA ILE A 251 -4.62 -15.68 -23.54
C ILE A 251 -6.14 -15.80 -23.75
N ALA A 252 -6.65 -17.01 -23.73
CA ALA A 252 -8.08 -17.29 -23.90
C ALA A 252 -8.80 -17.67 -22.61
N ARG A 253 -8.07 -17.87 -21.52
CA ARG A 253 -8.59 -18.38 -20.25
C ARG A 253 -9.27 -17.28 -19.45
N THR A 254 -10.44 -17.55 -18.89
CA THR A 254 -11.18 -16.64 -18.00
C THR A 254 -11.48 -17.31 -16.67
N HIS A 255 -11.24 -16.62 -15.57
CA HIS A 255 -11.58 -17.07 -14.21
C HIS A 255 -12.05 -15.90 -13.36
N TYR A 256 -13.01 -16.16 -12.49
CA TYR A 256 -13.37 -15.24 -11.45
C TYR A 256 -12.29 -15.21 -10.37
N LEU A 257 -11.79 -14.01 -10.06
CA LEU A 257 -10.85 -13.78 -8.97
C LEU A 257 -11.61 -13.06 -7.85
N PRO A 258 -11.89 -13.73 -6.73
CA PRO A 258 -12.58 -13.08 -5.60
C PRO A 258 -11.69 -12.06 -4.89
N GLY A 259 -12.32 -11.18 -4.12
CA GLY A 259 -11.60 -10.19 -3.31
C GLY A 259 -10.87 -10.81 -2.12
N GLY A 260 -9.72 -10.26 -1.77
CA GLY A 260 -8.94 -10.72 -0.62
C GLY A 260 -7.68 -9.89 -0.37
N ILE A 261 -7.01 -10.18 0.74
CA ILE A 261 -5.66 -9.71 1.05
C ILE A 261 -4.73 -10.89 0.78
N TYR A 262 -3.98 -10.80 -0.31
CA TYR A 262 -3.09 -11.86 -0.73
C TYR A 262 -1.63 -11.52 -0.46
N GLY A 263 -0.81 -12.51 -0.16
CA GLY A 263 0.63 -12.34 -0.06
C GLY A 263 1.16 -11.88 1.31
N ARG A 264 0.30 -11.42 2.23
CA ARG A 264 0.67 -11.16 3.64
C ARG A 264 0.09 -12.13 4.65
N ASP A 265 -0.70 -13.10 4.22
CA ASP A 265 -1.35 -14.11 5.08
C ASP A 265 -0.35 -14.88 5.96
N PHE A 266 0.90 -14.89 5.56
CA PHE A 266 1.99 -15.45 6.36
C PHE A 266 2.30 -14.63 7.62
N ARG A 267 1.91 -13.34 7.68
CA ARG A 267 2.15 -12.44 8.81
C ARG A 267 0.90 -12.00 9.54
N ILE A 268 -0.19 -11.74 8.82
CA ILE A 268 -1.42 -11.16 9.38
C ILE A 268 -2.37 -12.24 9.90
N GLY A 269 -2.08 -13.50 9.66
CA GLY A 269 -2.87 -14.62 10.16
C GLY A 269 -4.19 -14.81 9.39
N LYS A 270 -5.33 -14.87 10.10
CA LYS A 270 -6.64 -15.27 9.54
C LYS A 270 -7.42 -14.17 8.82
N LEU A 271 -6.85 -12.99 8.56
CA LEU A 271 -7.59 -11.91 7.89
C LEU A 271 -7.89 -12.27 6.44
N THR A 272 -9.16 -12.32 6.10
CA THR A 272 -9.65 -12.68 4.78
C THR A 272 -10.08 -11.49 3.93
N SER A 273 -10.33 -10.33 4.56
CA SER A 273 -10.73 -9.13 3.85
C SER A 273 -10.23 -7.85 4.51
N ILE A 274 -10.03 -6.81 3.69
CA ILE A 274 -9.64 -5.47 4.17
C ILE A 274 -10.75 -4.86 5.04
N ASN A 275 -12.00 -5.16 4.78
CA ASN A 275 -13.13 -4.68 5.58
C ASN A 275 -13.05 -5.21 7.01
N GLN A 276 -12.71 -6.49 7.19
CA GLN A 276 -12.51 -7.09 8.49
C GLN A 276 -11.41 -6.35 9.27
N LEU A 277 -10.27 -6.06 8.61
CA LEU A 277 -9.18 -5.33 9.23
C LEU A 277 -9.62 -3.93 9.72
N ILE A 278 -10.43 -3.23 8.93
CA ILE A 278 -10.90 -1.88 9.26
C ILE A 278 -11.91 -1.92 10.42
N TYR A 279 -12.94 -2.76 10.32
CA TYR A 279 -14.04 -2.74 11.28
C TYR A 279 -13.73 -3.45 12.61
N GLU A 280 -12.78 -4.36 12.63
CA GLU A 280 -12.34 -5.02 13.87
C GLU A 280 -11.28 -4.22 14.65
N ASN A 281 -10.70 -3.17 14.06
CA ASN A 281 -9.70 -2.34 14.72
C ASN A 281 -10.18 -0.88 14.85
N PRO A 282 -10.52 -0.41 16.06
CA PRO A 282 -11.06 0.94 16.30
C PRO A 282 -10.15 2.08 15.80
N LYS A 283 -8.82 1.90 15.83
CA LYS A 283 -7.88 2.90 15.31
C LYS A 283 -7.99 3.04 13.79
N PHE A 284 -8.17 1.93 13.09
CA PHE A 284 -8.33 1.93 11.63
C PHE A 284 -9.71 2.42 11.22
N SER A 285 -10.76 2.01 11.95
CA SER A 285 -12.12 2.50 11.75
C SER A 285 -12.15 4.02 11.82
N ARG A 286 -11.58 4.60 12.87
CA ARG A 286 -11.52 6.04 13.07
C ARG A 286 -10.78 6.77 11.95
N ASN A 287 -9.61 6.30 11.56
CA ASN A 287 -8.86 6.94 10.48
C ASN A 287 -9.62 6.85 9.13
N TYR A 288 -10.22 5.70 8.85
CA TYR A 288 -11.01 5.48 7.65
C TYR A 288 -12.27 6.36 7.62
N GLY A 289 -13.00 6.42 8.74
CA GLY A 289 -14.19 7.26 8.88
C GLY A 289 -13.88 8.75 8.72
N LEU A 290 -12.82 9.22 9.39
CA LEU A 290 -12.34 10.59 9.27
C LEU A 290 -12.01 10.96 7.81
N VAL A 291 -11.21 10.15 7.13
CA VAL A 291 -10.83 10.43 5.73
C VAL A 291 -12.05 10.43 4.80
N ASN A 292 -13.03 9.55 5.04
CA ASN A 292 -14.28 9.54 4.28
C ASN A 292 -15.13 10.79 4.55
N MET A 293 -15.26 11.21 5.80
CA MET A 293 -15.94 12.45 6.16
C MET A 293 -15.29 13.66 5.47
N LEU A 294 -13.96 13.77 5.51
CA LEU A 294 -13.23 14.85 4.83
C LEU A 294 -13.46 14.83 3.33
N ARG A 295 -13.49 13.65 2.71
CA ARG A 295 -13.79 13.46 1.28
C ARG A 295 -15.16 13.96 0.92
N GLU A 296 -16.18 13.62 1.69
CA GLU A 296 -17.55 14.06 1.47
C GLU A 296 -17.68 15.57 1.64
N THR A 297 -17.06 16.13 2.68
CA THR A 297 -17.03 17.57 2.91
C THR A 297 -16.41 18.33 1.74
N VAL A 298 -15.29 17.84 1.19
CA VAL A 298 -14.66 18.44 0.00
C VAL A 298 -15.56 18.32 -1.23
N ARG A 299 -16.21 17.17 -1.42
CA ARG A 299 -17.10 16.92 -2.57
C ARG A 299 -18.29 17.86 -2.57
N ASP A 300 -18.91 18.04 -1.42
CA ASP A 300 -20.15 18.82 -1.28
C ASP A 300 -19.89 20.34 -1.31
N SER A 301 -18.65 20.76 -1.19
CA SER A 301 -18.24 22.16 -1.29
C SER A 301 -18.18 22.63 -2.75
N LYS A 302 -19.21 23.31 -3.19
CA LYS A 302 -19.32 23.85 -4.57
C LYS A 302 -18.41 25.06 -4.88
N ARG A 303 -17.74 25.64 -3.90
CA ARG A 303 -17.13 26.99 -3.98
C ARG A 303 -15.62 27.05 -4.20
N LEU A 304 -14.91 25.92 -4.32
CA LEU A 304 -13.47 25.91 -4.24
C LEU A 304 -12.79 25.41 -5.51
N ILE A 305 -12.89 26.13 -6.62
CA ILE A 305 -12.21 25.72 -7.85
C ILE A 305 -10.68 25.90 -7.72
N GLU A 306 -10.20 26.97 -7.11
CA GLU A 306 -8.76 27.26 -6.97
C GLU A 306 -8.07 26.37 -5.94
N ASP A 307 -8.70 26.16 -4.78
CA ASP A 307 -8.12 25.35 -3.72
C ASP A 307 -8.35 23.85 -3.91
N ARG A 308 -9.28 23.44 -4.78
CA ARG A 308 -9.67 22.05 -4.97
C ARG A 308 -8.50 21.13 -5.34
N LYS A 309 -7.62 21.59 -6.23
CA LYS A 309 -6.45 20.80 -6.63
C LYS A 309 -5.50 20.53 -5.46
N ASN A 310 -5.32 21.51 -4.59
CA ASN A 310 -4.51 21.37 -3.38
C ASN A 310 -5.19 20.41 -2.39
N MET A 311 -6.50 20.57 -2.17
CA MET A 311 -7.30 19.69 -1.32
C MET A 311 -7.29 18.26 -1.81
N ASP A 312 -7.47 18.03 -3.11
CA ASP A 312 -7.40 16.69 -3.70
C ASP A 312 -6.02 16.04 -3.47
N GLN A 313 -4.93 16.80 -3.54
CA GLN A 313 -3.59 16.29 -3.25
C GLN A 313 -3.42 15.92 -1.77
N ILE A 314 -3.88 16.77 -0.86
CA ILE A 314 -3.83 16.51 0.58
C ILE A 314 -4.68 15.28 0.91
N LEU A 315 -5.89 15.19 0.35
CA LEU A 315 -6.79 14.07 0.55
C LEU A 315 -6.19 12.75 0.02
N MET A 316 -5.53 12.78 -1.14
CA MET A 316 -4.82 11.61 -1.66
C MET A 316 -3.74 11.11 -0.70
N LYS A 317 -2.97 12.02 -0.06
CA LYS A 317 -1.97 11.67 0.95
C LYS A 317 -2.59 11.16 2.24
N ALA A 318 -3.65 11.81 2.71
CA ALA A 318 -4.41 11.37 3.88
C ALA A 318 -5.07 10.00 3.69
N SER A 319 -5.35 9.63 2.44
CA SER A 319 -5.93 8.32 2.08
C SER A 319 -4.90 7.20 2.00
N SER A 320 -3.60 7.45 2.25
CA SER A 320 -2.58 6.41 2.25
C SER A 320 -2.95 5.28 3.20
N SER A 321 -2.86 4.05 2.71
CA SER A 321 -3.31 2.87 3.45
C SER A 321 -2.22 2.24 4.32
N SER A 322 -1.06 2.88 4.45
CA SER A 322 0.04 2.42 5.31
C SER A 322 -0.41 2.20 6.76
N LEU A 323 -1.37 3.00 7.23
CA LEU A 323 -1.91 2.89 8.58
C LEU A 323 -2.76 1.64 8.85
N TYR A 324 -3.26 0.97 7.80
CA TYR A 324 -4.19 -0.16 7.96
C TYR A 324 -3.48 -1.51 8.10
N PHE A 325 -2.15 -1.53 8.06
CA PHE A 325 -1.39 -2.78 8.17
C PHE A 325 -0.61 -2.82 9.48
N PRO A 326 -0.73 -3.89 10.27
CA PRO A 326 -0.18 -3.97 11.64
C PRO A 326 1.31 -3.67 11.74
N ASP A 327 2.10 -4.13 10.76
CA ASP A 327 3.55 -3.92 10.73
C ASP A 327 3.93 -2.43 10.55
N GLU A 328 3.06 -1.66 9.94
CA GLU A 328 3.22 -0.24 9.66
C GLU A 328 2.59 0.62 10.75
N CYS A 329 1.46 0.16 11.31
CA CYS A 329 0.73 0.83 12.38
C CYS A 329 1.51 1.03 13.66
N GLY A 330 2.43 0.15 13.97
CA GLY A 330 3.26 0.24 15.18
C GLY A 330 4.32 1.34 15.11
N ASN A 331 4.59 1.89 13.90
CA ASN A 331 5.60 2.93 13.71
C ASN A 331 5.03 4.34 13.93
N PRO A 332 5.39 5.04 15.04
CA PRO A 332 4.86 6.38 15.33
C PRO A 332 5.21 7.44 14.27
N ALA A 333 6.29 7.26 13.52
CA ALA A 333 6.70 8.20 12.48
C ALA A 333 5.77 8.13 11.28
N ILE A 334 5.40 6.92 10.83
CA ILE A 334 4.43 6.72 9.75
C ILE A 334 3.07 7.29 10.14
N HIS A 335 2.61 7.00 11.35
CA HIS A 335 1.37 7.55 11.88
C HIS A 335 1.36 9.08 11.82
N ARG A 336 2.40 9.73 12.32
CA ARG A 336 2.53 11.19 12.29
C ARG A 336 2.52 11.74 10.86
N SER A 337 3.23 11.08 9.96
CA SER A 337 3.35 11.53 8.57
C SER A 337 2.01 11.49 7.82
N VAL A 338 1.24 10.43 7.96
CA VAL A 338 -0.06 10.31 7.29
C VAL A 338 -1.13 11.14 7.99
N ASN A 339 -1.20 11.08 9.33
CA ASN A 339 -2.19 11.83 10.10
C ASN A 339 -2.02 13.35 9.96
N ARG A 340 -0.80 13.84 9.72
CA ARG A 340 -0.55 15.25 9.42
C ARG A 340 -1.39 15.77 8.26
N TYR A 341 -1.60 14.98 7.21
CA TYR A 341 -2.39 15.41 6.05
C TYR A 341 -3.88 15.46 6.35
N SER A 342 -4.41 14.59 7.20
CA SER A 342 -5.79 14.74 7.68
C SER A 342 -5.93 15.99 8.55
N CYS A 343 -4.98 16.27 9.46
CA CYS A 343 -4.96 17.52 10.23
C CYS A 343 -4.89 18.77 9.32
N GLU A 344 -4.05 18.73 8.28
CA GLU A 344 -3.92 19.81 7.31
C GLU A 344 -5.24 20.08 6.59
N MET A 345 -5.95 19.02 6.18
CA MET A 345 -7.27 19.13 5.55
C MET A 345 -8.30 19.76 6.50
N GLU A 346 -8.38 19.28 7.74
CA GLU A 346 -9.32 19.83 8.74
C GLU A 346 -9.06 21.30 9.03
N VAL A 347 -7.77 21.70 9.12
CA VAL A 347 -7.38 23.10 9.32
C VAL A 347 -7.77 23.95 8.10
N LEU A 348 -7.58 23.45 6.88
CA LEU A 348 -8.02 24.15 5.67
C LEU A 348 -9.53 24.32 5.66
N LEU A 349 -10.28 23.25 5.91
CA LEU A 349 -11.75 23.27 5.93
C LEU A 349 -12.29 24.23 7.00
N SER A 350 -11.70 24.26 8.18
CA SER A 350 -12.11 25.16 9.27
C SER A 350 -11.90 26.64 8.96
N ARG A 351 -10.97 26.99 8.06
CA ARG A 351 -10.67 28.38 7.65
C ARG A 351 -11.56 28.88 6.52
N ILE A 352 -12.22 28.00 5.82
CA ILE A 352 -13.08 28.36 4.70
C ILE A 352 -14.45 28.73 5.26
N SER A 353 -14.77 30.04 5.25
CA SER A 353 -16.08 30.53 5.69
C SER A 353 -17.21 29.84 4.94
N ASN A 354 -18.13 29.19 5.64
CA ASN A 354 -19.25 28.39 5.17
C ASN A 354 -18.97 26.92 4.76
N MET A 355 -17.79 26.36 5.04
CA MET A 355 -17.63 24.91 5.07
C MET A 355 -17.89 24.42 6.48
N VAL A 356 -18.97 23.70 6.62
CA VAL A 356 -19.34 23.08 7.89
C VAL A 356 -18.77 21.68 7.87
N ILE A 357 -17.69 21.47 8.60
CA ILE A 357 -17.38 20.12 9.07
C ILE A 357 -18.57 19.75 9.97
N PRO A 358 -19.21 18.60 9.79
CA PRO A 358 -20.36 18.24 10.61
C PRO A 358 -20.04 18.38 12.09
N GLU A 359 -20.91 19.08 12.85
CA GLU A 359 -20.74 19.26 14.28
C GLU A 359 -20.80 17.95 15.06
N GLU A 360 -21.47 16.95 14.48
CA GLU A 360 -21.53 15.59 15.00
C GLU A 360 -21.25 14.60 13.87
N THR A 361 -20.34 13.67 14.10
CA THR A 361 -20.01 12.62 13.13
C THR A 361 -19.44 11.39 13.85
N ASP A 362 -19.89 10.22 13.43
CA ASP A 362 -19.34 8.93 13.88
C ASP A 362 -18.09 8.63 13.06
N ILE A 363 -16.90 9.00 13.55
CA ILE A 363 -15.63 8.83 12.83
C ILE A 363 -14.98 7.46 13.08
N ASP A 364 -15.46 6.67 14.04
CA ASP A 364 -14.89 5.36 14.37
C ASP A 364 -15.86 4.19 14.16
N PHE A 365 -17.07 4.49 13.67
CA PHE A 365 -18.15 3.54 13.37
C PHE A 365 -18.67 2.77 14.58
N ASP A 366 -18.59 3.37 15.76
CA ASP A 366 -19.15 2.79 16.97
C ASP A 366 -20.64 3.09 17.16
N ARG A 367 -21.25 3.85 16.22
CA ARG A 367 -22.63 4.33 16.17
C ARG A 367 -22.96 5.44 17.16
N ILE A 368 -21.96 6.04 17.76
CA ILE A 368 -22.11 7.19 18.66
C ILE A 368 -21.31 8.33 18.04
N PRO A 369 -21.95 9.41 17.58
CA PRO A 369 -21.23 10.49 16.94
C PRO A 369 -20.32 11.22 17.93
N GLU A 370 -19.15 11.64 17.47
CA GLU A 370 -18.30 12.58 18.18
C GLU A 370 -18.80 14.01 17.97
N SER A 371 -18.70 14.82 19.02
CA SER A 371 -18.95 16.27 18.93
C SER A 371 -17.69 17.00 18.49
N LEU A 372 -17.79 17.81 17.44
CA LEU A 372 -16.71 18.64 16.92
C LEU A 372 -16.74 20.05 17.51
N ILE A 373 -15.64 20.49 18.09
CA ILE A 373 -15.41 21.86 18.54
C ILE A 373 -14.23 22.44 17.77
N ALA A 374 -14.50 23.33 16.84
CA ALA A 374 -13.46 24.00 16.05
C ALA A 374 -13.19 25.42 16.58
N GLY A 375 -12.02 25.62 17.17
CA GLY A 375 -11.51 26.90 17.64
C GLY A 375 -10.33 27.41 16.81
N LYS A 376 -9.89 28.66 17.08
CA LYS A 376 -8.70 29.23 16.41
C LYS A 376 -7.40 28.54 16.78
N SER A 377 -7.31 28.01 17.98
CA SER A 377 -6.10 27.40 18.55
C SER A 377 -6.13 25.88 18.54
N ASN A 378 -7.32 25.28 18.43
CA ASN A 378 -7.49 23.83 18.43
C ASN A 378 -8.75 23.39 17.70
N ILE A 379 -8.72 22.14 17.22
CA ILE A 379 -9.88 21.42 16.71
C ILE A 379 -10.00 20.15 17.54
N THR A 380 -11.15 19.94 18.15
CA THR A 380 -11.34 18.87 19.13
C THR A 380 -12.54 18.03 18.77
N TYR A 381 -12.39 16.71 18.83
CA TYR A 381 -13.46 15.74 18.73
C TYR A 381 -13.64 15.08 20.08
N LEU A 382 -14.83 15.18 20.62
CA LEU A 382 -15.20 14.61 21.92
C LEU A 382 -16.09 13.40 21.71
N SER A 383 -15.68 12.25 22.24
CA SER A 383 -16.54 11.08 22.29
C SER A 383 -17.59 11.21 23.40
N HIS A 384 -18.84 10.85 23.10
CA HIS A 384 -19.92 10.81 24.08
C HIS A 384 -19.78 9.65 25.09
N ARG A 385 -18.81 8.78 24.95
CA ARG A 385 -18.50 7.68 25.89
C ARG A 385 -17.68 8.10 27.12
N GLY A 386 -17.80 9.34 27.56
CA GLY A 386 -17.05 9.88 28.67
C GLY A 386 -15.89 10.75 28.21
N ALA A 387 -15.15 11.36 29.12
CA ALA A 387 -14.11 12.38 28.88
C ALA A 387 -12.94 11.97 27.93
N VAL A 388 -13.24 11.19 26.91
CA VAL A 388 -12.26 10.71 25.94
C VAL A 388 -12.21 11.68 24.77
N LEU A 389 -11.07 12.37 24.60
CA LEU A 389 -10.79 13.10 23.38
C LEU A 389 -10.47 12.08 22.28
N SER A 390 -11.37 11.94 21.33
CA SER A 390 -11.10 11.13 20.13
C SER A 390 -10.03 11.75 19.27
N ARG A 391 -9.95 13.11 19.25
CA ARG A 391 -8.99 13.86 18.44
C ARG A 391 -8.75 15.25 19.02
N TYR A 392 -7.51 15.69 19.07
CA TYR A 392 -7.12 17.05 19.49
C TYR A 392 -6.01 17.60 18.59
N ILE A 393 -6.38 18.49 17.70
CA ILE A 393 -5.47 19.04 16.69
C ILE A 393 -4.97 20.40 17.13
N ILE A 394 -3.65 20.60 17.03
CA ILE A 394 -3.00 21.90 17.13
C ILE A 394 -2.76 22.41 15.71
N PRO A 395 -3.53 23.39 15.19
CA PRO A 395 -3.45 23.85 13.81
C PRO A 395 -2.09 24.39 13.40
N SER A 396 -1.35 25.02 14.31
CA SER A 396 -0.01 25.56 14.05
C SER A 396 1.06 24.49 13.86
N ALA A 397 0.85 23.30 14.45
CA ALA A 397 1.77 22.18 14.39
C ALA A 397 1.31 21.07 13.44
N LEU A 398 0.08 21.13 12.95
CA LEU A 398 -0.57 20.06 12.17
C LEU A 398 -0.43 18.69 12.85
N THR A 399 -0.69 18.66 14.16
CA THR A 399 -0.47 17.50 15.01
C THR A 399 -1.73 17.19 15.80
N ASP A 400 -2.10 15.93 15.85
CA ASP A 400 -3.15 15.39 16.70
C ASP A 400 -2.52 14.75 17.95
N LEU A 401 -2.75 15.33 19.10
CA LEU A 401 -2.19 14.86 20.38
C LEU A 401 -2.92 13.61 20.90
N ALA A 402 -4.20 13.47 20.59
CA ALA A 402 -5.00 12.32 21.05
C ALA A 402 -4.68 11.03 20.29
N PHE A 403 -4.09 11.14 19.10
CA PHE A 403 -3.83 9.99 18.22
C PHE A 403 -2.87 8.94 18.82
N HIS A 404 -1.95 9.39 19.67
CA HIS A 404 -0.92 8.51 20.26
C HIS A 404 -1.35 7.87 21.58
N SER A 405 -2.39 8.39 22.22
CA SER A 405 -2.73 7.99 23.60
C SER A 405 -3.62 6.76 23.66
N GLY A 406 -3.97 6.08 22.67
CA GLY A 406 -4.78 4.83 22.67
C GLY A 406 -6.02 4.77 23.60
N ASP A 407 -5.99 5.54 24.67
CA ASP A 407 -6.93 5.57 25.78
C ASP A 407 -7.56 6.95 26.04
N GLY A 408 -7.24 7.97 25.19
CA GLY A 408 -7.67 9.35 25.41
C GLY A 408 -6.70 10.16 26.31
N LEU A 409 -6.60 11.48 26.03
CA LEU A 409 -5.69 12.39 26.75
C LEU A 409 -6.05 12.61 28.23
N PHE A 410 -7.28 12.30 28.63
CA PHE A 410 -7.81 12.52 29.99
C PHE A 410 -8.32 11.23 30.62
N ALA A 411 -7.81 10.08 30.23
CA ALA A 411 -8.13 8.83 30.90
C ALA A 411 -7.40 8.79 32.24
N ASP A 412 -8.14 8.79 33.34
CA ASP A 412 -7.58 8.57 34.66
C ASP A 412 -7.14 7.11 34.78
N SER A 413 -5.87 6.90 35.12
CA SER A 413 -5.34 5.58 35.43
C SER A 413 -4.94 5.50 36.90
N PHE A 414 -5.35 4.42 37.57
CA PHE A 414 -4.98 4.14 38.95
C PHE A 414 -4.06 2.92 39.00
N ILE A 415 -2.93 3.07 39.66
CA ILE A 415 -2.00 1.98 39.90
C ILE A 415 -2.33 1.35 41.25
N ASN A 416 -2.60 0.07 41.24
CA ASN A 416 -2.75 -0.68 42.49
C ASN A 416 -1.37 -1.11 43.00
N ASP A 417 -0.92 -0.50 44.07
CA ASP A 417 0.41 -0.76 44.68
C ASP A 417 0.67 -2.24 45.02
N LYS A 418 -0.40 -3.03 45.24
CA LYS A 418 -0.27 -4.46 45.57
C LYS A 418 -0.10 -5.37 44.36
N THR A 419 -0.56 -4.96 43.18
CA THR A 419 -0.57 -5.82 41.99
C THR A 419 0.22 -5.25 40.80
N SER A 420 0.68 -4.02 40.89
CA SER A 420 1.29 -3.25 39.77
C SER A 420 0.40 -3.26 38.51
N LYS A 421 -0.89 -3.49 38.65
CA LYS A 421 -1.84 -3.47 37.54
C LYS A 421 -2.50 -2.11 37.46
N GLU A 422 -2.40 -1.53 36.27
CA GLU A 422 -3.16 -0.34 35.92
C GLU A 422 -4.67 -0.69 35.86
N MET A 423 -5.47 0.01 36.63
CA MET A 423 -6.92 -0.08 36.55
C MET A 423 -7.45 1.19 35.93
N LYS A 424 -8.12 1.06 34.80
CA LYS A 424 -8.82 2.15 34.15
C LYS A 424 -10.24 2.25 34.72
N LEU A 425 -10.64 3.46 35.07
CA LEU A 425 -12.04 3.72 35.37
C LEU A 425 -12.84 3.57 34.07
N ALA A 426 -13.88 2.74 34.09
CA ALA A 426 -14.86 2.71 33.03
C ALA A 426 -15.56 4.08 33.01
N ALA A 427 -15.26 4.87 31.99
CA ALA A 427 -15.91 6.16 31.81
C ALA A 427 -17.42 5.94 31.64
N LYS A 428 -18.22 6.61 32.48
CA LYS A 428 -19.66 6.68 32.22
C LYS A 428 -19.91 7.69 31.11
N PRO A 429 -20.86 7.43 30.21
CA PRO A 429 -21.22 8.41 29.19
C PRO A 429 -21.72 9.69 29.87
N TYR A 430 -21.20 10.83 29.41
CA TYR A 430 -21.69 12.15 29.81
C TYR A 430 -22.62 12.68 28.72
N GLU A 431 -23.69 13.34 29.10
CA GLU A 431 -24.47 14.16 28.17
C GLU A 431 -23.71 15.46 27.96
N VAL A 432 -23.37 15.73 26.71
CA VAL A 432 -22.81 17.04 26.30
C VAL A 432 -23.99 17.99 26.17
N THR A 433 -24.21 18.85 27.16
CA THR A 433 -25.16 19.94 27.04
C THR A 433 -24.47 21.09 26.29
N SER A 434 -25.07 21.56 25.17
CA SER A 434 -24.64 22.78 24.52
C SER A 434 -24.70 23.95 25.48
N LEU A 435 -23.57 24.62 25.67
CA LEU A 435 -23.50 25.92 26.35
C LEU A 435 -24.03 27.04 25.43
#